data_a268398b4addae3edd20f86a4982da76
#
_entry.id   a268398b4addae3edd20f86a4982da76
#
_cell.length_a   1.000
_cell.length_b   1.000
_cell.length_c   1.000
_cell.angle_alpha   90.00
_cell.angle_beta   90.00
_cell.angle_gamma   90.00
#
_symmetry.space_group_name_H-M   'P 1'
#
loop_
_entity.id
_entity.type
_entity.pdbx_description
1 polymer ?
#
loop_
_entity_poly.entity_id
_entity_poly.type
_entity_poly.pdbx_seq_one_letter_code
_entity_poly.pdbx_strand_id
1 'polypeptide(L)'
;MRYGMVIDLKRCSGCKTCSVVCKVANSIPNDIIWNRVLTEGGNAPDTAGGTWDNPEMQHWPVACQHCENPECVKVSPTGASHKLEDGTVQIDKSKCIGCQFCAMACPYGVRYLNEEEGVVEKCTLCQQRTAQGELPQCVSQCCGMARWYGDAEQ
;
A
#
# COMPACT_ATOMS: atom_id res chain seq x y z
N MET A 1 -18.83 9.22 1.72
CA MET A 1 -17.41 9.63 1.56
C MET A 1 -16.56 8.39 1.63
N ARG A 2 -15.79 8.13 0.61
CA ARG A 2 -14.91 6.96 0.52
C ARG A 2 -13.51 7.40 0.12
N TYR A 3 -12.58 7.36 1.03
CA TYR A 3 -11.19 7.74 0.73
C TYR A 3 -10.49 6.73 -0.16
N GLY A 4 -9.77 7.24 -1.13
CA GLY A 4 -9.00 6.48 -2.10
C GLY A 4 -7.73 7.20 -2.53
N MET A 5 -6.92 6.48 -3.32
CA MET A 5 -5.69 7.00 -3.89
C MET A 5 -5.66 6.69 -5.39
N VAL A 6 -5.35 7.71 -6.20
CA VAL A 6 -5.10 7.56 -7.63
C VAL A 6 -3.61 7.66 -7.88
N ILE A 7 -3.09 6.80 -8.74
CA ILE A 7 -1.68 6.79 -9.13
C ILE A 7 -1.59 6.89 -10.65
N ASP A 8 -0.94 7.94 -11.16
CA ASP A 8 -0.62 8.08 -12.58
C ASP A 8 0.69 7.34 -12.87
N LEU A 9 0.57 6.21 -13.54
CA LEU A 9 1.71 5.37 -13.88
C LEU A 9 2.66 6.03 -14.90
N LYS A 10 2.15 6.96 -15.72
CA LYS A 10 2.99 7.70 -16.68
C LYS A 10 3.89 8.72 -16.01
N ARG A 11 3.49 9.23 -14.85
CA ARG A 11 4.29 10.16 -14.03
C ARG A 11 5.20 9.46 -13.04
N CYS A 12 4.97 8.16 -12.78
CA CYS A 12 5.78 7.41 -11.83
C CYS A 12 7.16 7.11 -12.41
N SER A 13 8.19 7.68 -11.81
CA SER A 13 9.60 7.47 -12.21
C SER A 13 10.27 6.27 -11.53
N GLY A 14 9.54 5.49 -10.72
CA GLY A 14 10.11 4.35 -9.99
C GLY A 14 11.11 4.70 -8.88
N CYS A 15 11.18 5.96 -8.45
CA CYS A 15 12.18 6.47 -7.51
C CYS A 15 12.12 5.85 -6.08
N LYS A 16 11.09 5.07 -5.78
CA LYS A 16 10.86 4.37 -4.50
C LYS A 16 10.75 5.29 -3.26
N THR A 17 10.71 6.61 -3.44
CA THR A 17 10.50 7.57 -2.34
C THR A 17 9.25 7.22 -1.52
N CYS A 18 8.15 6.86 -2.19
CA CYS A 18 6.90 6.46 -1.53
C CYS A 18 7.05 5.23 -0.61
N SER A 19 7.97 4.31 -0.92
CA SER A 19 8.27 3.15 -0.06
C SER A 19 9.06 3.59 1.17
N VAL A 20 10.09 4.40 0.99
CA VAL A 20 10.98 4.88 2.06
C VAL A 20 10.22 5.76 3.05
N VAL A 21 9.48 6.77 2.57
CA VAL A 21 8.74 7.68 3.45
C VAL A 21 7.59 6.97 4.17
N CYS A 22 7.01 5.93 3.58
CA CYS A 22 6.02 5.09 4.25
C CYS A 22 6.64 4.35 5.44
N LYS A 23 7.84 3.79 5.26
CA LYS A 23 8.57 3.11 6.35
C LYS A 23 8.88 4.07 7.50
N VAL A 24 9.39 5.24 7.19
CA VAL A 24 9.75 6.25 8.20
C VAL A 24 8.51 6.77 8.94
N ALA A 25 7.46 7.13 8.21
CA ALA A 25 6.25 7.71 8.80
C ALA A 25 5.43 6.73 9.66
N ASN A 26 5.56 5.43 9.41
CA ASN A 26 4.79 4.39 10.10
C ASN A 26 5.66 3.46 10.94
N SER A 27 6.94 3.76 11.11
CA SER A 27 7.92 2.96 11.89
C SER A 27 7.90 1.47 11.49
N ILE A 28 7.86 1.20 10.18
CA ILE A 28 7.74 -0.15 9.64
C ILE A 28 9.09 -0.87 9.75
N PRO A 29 9.16 -2.13 10.26
CA PRO A 29 10.38 -2.93 10.32
C PRO A 29 11.09 -3.05 8.96
N ASN A 30 12.40 -3.33 8.98
CA ASN A 30 13.24 -3.30 7.78
C ASN A 30 12.86 -4.35 6.73
N ASP A 31 12.36 -5.48 7.14
CA ASP A 31 11.93 -6.62 6.31
C ASP A 31 10.53 -6.45 5.71
N ILE A 32 9.74 -5.50 6.19
CA ILE A 32 8.37 -5.22 5.74
C ILE A 32 8.32 -3.98 4.86
N ILE A 33 7.57 -4.04 3.74
CA ILE A 33 7.34 -2.91 2.84
C ILE A 33 5.85 -2.82 2.50
N TRP A 34 5.12 -1.91 3.15
CA TRP A 34 3.69 -1.73 2.89
C TRP A 34 3.36 -1.14 1.52
N ASN A 35 4.28 -0.39 0.95
CA ASN A 35 4.15 0.26 -0.35
C ASN A 35 5.39 -0.04 -1.17
N ARG A 36 5.29 -1.01 -2.05
CA ARG A 36 6.38 -1.44 -2.92
C ARG A 36 6.20 -0.88 -4.33
N VAL A 37 7.29 -0.69 -5.03
CA VAL A 37 7.28 -0.30 -6.44
C VAL A 37 7.86 -1.46 -7.24
N LEU A 38 7.03 -2.06 -8.07
CA LEU A 38 7.42 -3.11 -9.01
C LEU A 38 7.86 -2.46 -10.32
N THR A 39 8.80 -3.10 -11.01
CA THR A 39 9.24 -2.69 -12.34
C THR A 39 8.88 -3.76 -13.34
N GLU A 40 8.29 -3.37 -14.44
CA GLU A 40 8.01 -4.21 -15.59
C GLU A 40 8.83 -3.69 -16.79
N GLY A 41 9.46 -4.60 -17.52
CA GLY A 41 10.30 -4.25 -18.66
C GLY A 41 11.29 -5.35 -18.98
N GLY A 42 12.46 -5.34 -18.36
CA GLY A 42 13.52 -6.33 -18.59
C GLY A 42 13.44 -7.58 -17.72
N ASN A 43 14.37 -8.50 -17.95
CA ASN A 43 14.43 -9.78 -17.26
C ASN A 43 15.01 -9.72 -15.84
N ALA A 44 15.62 -8.58 -15.48
CA ALA A 44 16.16 -8.35 -14.14
C ALA A 44 15.42 -7.16 -13.47
N PRO A 45 15.35 -7.11 -12.14
CA PRO A 45 14.76 -5.98 -11.43
C PRO A 45 15.36 -4.64 -11.87
N ASP A 46 14.50 -3.63 -12.06
CA ASP A 46 14.87 -2.27 -12.44
C ASP A 46 15.67 -2.17 -13.77
N THR A 47 15.43 -3.10 -14.70
CA THR A 47 16.01 -3.05 -16.06
C THR A 47 14.93 -2.82 -17.11
N ALA A 48 15.30 -2.08 -18.17
CA ALA A 48 14.41 -1.90 -19.31
C ALA A 48 14.31 -3.15 -20.16
N GLY A 49 13.11 -3.42 -20.69
CA GLY A 49 12.86 -4.36 -21.81
C GLY A 49 12.93 -3.65 -23.15
N GLY A 50 12.38 -4.30 -24.20
CA GLY A 50 12.35 -3.75 -25.56
C GLY A 50 13.69 -3.87 -26.28
N THR A 51 13.94 -2.94 -27.17
CA THR A 51 15.18 -2.86 -27.98
C THR A 51 15.97 -1.60 -27.64
N TRP A 52 17.24 -1.50 -28.09
CA TRP A 52 18.09 -0.33 -27.82
C TRP A 52 17.47 0.98 -28.32
N ASP A 53 16.79 0.94 -29.44
CA ASP A 53 16.13 2.07 -30.10
C ASP A 53 14.70 2.33 -29.59
N ASN A 54 14.11 1.34 -28.91
CA ASN A 54 12.78 1.45 -28.28
C ASN A 54 12.76 0.75 -26.92
N PRO A 55 13.37 1.32 -25.87
CA PRO A 55 13.36 0.74 -24.55
C PRO A 55 11.97 0.86 -23.91
N GLU A 56 11.53 -0.20 -23.22
CA GLU A 56 10.25 -0.27 -22.53
C GLU A 56 10.48 -0.51 -21.03
N MET A 57 9.93 0.36 -20.18
CA MET A 57 9.99 0.22 -18.75
C MET A 57 8.81 0.90 -18.08
N GLN A 58 8.13 0.20 -17.19
CA GLN A 58 7.00 0.73 -16.44
C GLN A 58 7.14 0.43 -14.95
N HIS A 59 6.67 1.35 -14.12
CA HIS A 59 6.70 1.20 -12.67
C HIS A 59 5.28 1.10 -12.12
N TRP A 60 5.08 0.11 -11.22
CA TRP A 60 3.82 -0.20 -10.60
C TRP A 60 3.93 -0.05 -9.09
N PRO A 61 3.55 1.09 -8.53
CA PRO A 61 3.42 1.23 -7.08
C PRO A 61 2.24 0.40 -6.58
N VAL A 62 2.51 -0.51 -5.64
CA VAL A 62 1.51 -1.44 -5.10
C VAL A 62 1.44 -1.29 -3.58
N ALA A 63 0.24 -1.03 -3.07
CA ALA A 63 -0.08 -0.97 -1.65
C ALA A 63 -1.49 -1.53 -1.42
N CYS A 64 -1.99 -1.51 -0.18
CA CYS A 64 -3.35 -1.92 0.11
C CYS A 64 -4.35 -1.08 -0.69
N GLN A 65 -5.29 -1.76 -1.37
CA GLN A 65 -6.30 -1.12 -2.21
C GLN A 65 -7.50 -0.61 -1.42
N HIS A 66 -7.57 -0.84 -0.11
CA HIS A 66 -8.72 -0.51 0.72
C HIS A 66 -10.05 -0.85 0.05
N CYS A 67 -10.16 -2.12 -0.39
CA CYS A 67 -11.22 -2.65 -1.25
C CYS A 67 -12.61 -2.30 -0.75
N GLU A 68 -13.54 -2.09 -1.67
CA GLU A 68 -14.95 -1.89 -1.33
C GLU A 68 -15.56 -3.12 -0.66
N ASN A 69 -15.25 -4.29 -1.20
CA ASN A 69 -15.67 -5.59 -0.67
C ASN A 69 -14.44 -6.41 -0.25
N PRO A 70 -13.87 -6.17 0.94
CA PRO A 70 -12.56 -6.71 1.32
C PRO A 70 -12.65 -8.16 1.80
N GLU A 71 -12.15 -9.12 1.02
CA GLU A 71 -12.09 -10.53 1.41
C GLU A 71 -11.29 -10.73 2.71
N CYS A 72 -10.24 -9.95 2.90
CA CYS A 72 -9.42 -9.99 4.10
C CYS A 72 -10.14 -9.61 5.41
N VAL A 73 -11.28 -8.92 5.32
CA VAL A 73 -12.14 -8.66 6.48
C VAL A 73 -13.02 -9.87 6.76
N LYS A 74 -13.59 -10.49 5.71
CA LYS A 74 -14.47 -11.64 5.83
C LYS A 74 -13.80 -12.87 6.47
N VAL A 75 -12.52 -13.06 6.18
CA VAL A 75 -11.77 -14.22 6.69
C VAL A 75 -11.11 -13.98 8.05
N SER A 76 -11.25 -12.80 8.65
CA SER A 76 -10.65 -12.49 9.94
C SER A 76 -11.42 -13.14 11.09
N PRO A 77 -10.88 -14.18 11.78
CA PRO A 77 -11.63 -14.90 12.79
C PRO A 77 -11.90 -14.08 14.05
N THR A 78 -11.06 -13.09 14.33
CA THR A 78 -11.17 -12.23 15.52
C THR A 78 -11.82 -10.88 15.23
N GLY A 79 -12.14 -10.59 13.94
CA GLY A 79 -12.60 -9.27 13.51
C GLY A 79 -11.53 -8.18 13.62
N ALA A 80 -10.27 -8.56 13.78
CA ALA A 80 -9.15 -7.61 13.81
C ALA A 80 -9.06 -6.80 12.51
N SER A 81 -9.24 -7.46 11.36
CA SER A 81 -9.35 -6.77 10.07
C SER A 81 -10.79 -6.31 9.88
N HIS A 82 -11.00 -5.00 9.74
CA HIS A 82 -12.32 -4.39 9.64
C HIS A 82 -12.32 -3.22 8.66
N LYS A 83 -13.50 -2.84 8.19
CA LYS A 83 -13.70 -1.67 7.34
C LYS A 83 -14.36 -0.56 8.14
N LEU A 84 -13.83 0.65 8.03
CA LEU A 84 -14.39 1.85 8.66
C LEU A 84 -15.45 2.50 7.77
N GLU A 85 -16.21 3.44 8.35
CA GLU A 85 -17.25 4.20 7.65
C GLU A 85 -16.69 5.10 6.53
N ASP A 86 -15.44 5.52 6.66
CA ASP A 86 -14.70 6.27 5.65
C ASP A 86 -14.21 5.43 4.46
N GLY A 87 -14.61 4.15 4.42
CA GLY A 87 -14.23 3.19 3.38
C GLY A 87 -12.85 2.57 3.55
N THR A 88 -12.05 3.00 4.51
CA THR A 88 -10.73 2.43 4.73
C THR A 88 -10.80 1.07 5.45
N VAL A 89 -9.91 0.17 5.08
CA VAL A 89 -9.74 -1.12 5.75
C VAL A 89 -8.59 -1.01 6.74
N GLN A 90 -8.83 -1.30 8.00
CA GLN A 90 -7.84 -1.22 9.07
C GLN A 90 -7.64 -2.58 9.77
N ILE A 91 -6.61 -2.65 10.61
CA ILE A 91 -6.31 -3.80 11.46
C ILE A 91 -6.20 -3.31 12.89
N ASP A 92 -7.02 -3.88 13.77
CA ASP A 92 -6.88 -3.70 15.21
C ASP A 92 -5.81 -4.68 15.72
N LYS A 93 -4.62 -4.16 16.04
CA LYS A 93 -3.50 -4.96 16.51
C LYS A 93 -3.82 -5.71 17.81
N SER A 94 -4.68 -5.16 18.67
CA SER A 94 -5.05 -5.78 19.95
C SER A 94 -5.87 -7.06 19.79
N LYS A 95 -6.59 -7.20 18.66
CA LYS A 95 -7.40 -8.37 18.32
C LYS A 95 -6.71 -9.32 17.36
N CYS A 96 -5.62 -8.88 16.73
CA CYS A 96 -4.91 -9.68 15.74
C CYS A 96 -4.11 -10.80 16.42
N ILE A 97 -4.32 -12.03 15.99
CA ILE A 97 -3.62 -13.23 16.48
C ILE A 97 -2.53 -13.73 15.52
N GLY A 98 -2.20 -12.98 14.47
CA GLY A 98 -1.15 -13.36 13.52
C GLY A 98 -1.44 -14.56 12.63
N CYS A 99 -2.69 -15.02 12.54
CA CYS A 99 -3.06 -16.25 11.79
C CYS A 99 -2.84 -16.16 10.27
N GLN A 100 -2.59 -14.98 9.72
CA GLN A 100 -2.31 -14.70 8.30
C GLN A 100 -3.44 -15.07 7.31
N PHE A 101 -4.64 -15.47 7.73
CA PHE A 101 -5.75 -15.74 6.81
C PHE A 101 -6.06 -14.54 5.90
N CYS A 102 -6.00 -13.34 6.46
CA CYS A 102 -6.18 -12.10 5.68
C CYS A 102 -5.05 -11.83 4.68
N ALA A 103 -3.83 -12.31 4.93
CA ALA A 103 -2.72 -12.24 3.98
C ALA A 103 -2.90 -13.22 2.83
N MET A 104 -3.33 -14.45 3.11
CA MET A 104 -3.64 -15.47 2.09
C MET A 104 -4.85 -15.07 1.23
N ALA A 105 -5.85 -14.42 1.80
CA ALA A 105 -7.04 -13.98 1.07
C ALA A 105 -6.82 -12.70 0.24
N CYS A 106 -5.68 -12.02 0.39
CA CYS A 106 -5.39 -10.78 -0.33
C CYS A 106 -4.82 -11.07 -1.72
N PRO A 107 -5.53 -10.76 -2.83
CA PRO A 107 -5.03 -11.04 -4.17
C PRO A 107 -3.83 -10.16 -4.56
N TYR A 108 -3.61 -9.06 -3.84
CA TYR A 108 -2.51 -8.12 -4.11
C TYR A 108 -1.24 -8.44 -3.32
N GLY A 109 -1.28 -9.37 -2.36
CA GLY A 109 -0.13 -9.73 -1.53
C GLY A 109 0.46 -8.56 -0.74
N VAL A 110 -0.38 -7.71 -0.16
CA VAL A 110 0.01 -6.46 0.50
C VAL A 110 -0.24 -6.46 2.02
N ARG A 111 -0.25 -7.65 2.61
CA ARG A 111 -0.37 -7.86 4.04
C ARG A 111 0.84 -8.66 4.52
N TYR A 112 1.46 -8.21 5.57
CA TYR A 112 2.73 -8.72 6.06
C TYR A 112 2.61 -9.11 7.53
N LEU A 113 3.19 -10.25 7.92
CA LEU A 113 3.33 -10.59 9.32
C LEU A 113 4.51 -9.81 9.90
N ASN A 114 4.25 -9.05 10.96
CA ASN A 114 5.29 -8.52 11.82
C ASN A 114 5.60 -9.59 12.87
N GLU A 115 6.71 -10.28 12.71
CA GLU A 115 7.09 -11.40 13.59
C GLU A 115 7.41 -10.93 15.01
N GLU A 116 7.93 -9.73 15.18
CA GLU A 116 8.25 -9.16 16.50
C GLU A 116 6.98 -8.88 17.32
N GLU A 117 5.95 -8.33 16.68
CA GLU A 117 4.68 -8.02 17.34
C GLU A 117 3.67 -9.20 17.27
N GLY A 118 3.91 -10.19 16.41
CA GLY A 118 2.99 -11.31 16.18
C GLY A 118 1.67 -10.91 15.51
N VAL A 119 1.63 -9.79 14.78
CA VAL A 119 0.41 -9.26 14.14
C VAL A 119 0.62 -9.00 12.66
N VAL A 120 -0.47 -9.00 11.90
CA VAL A 120 -0.43 -8.64 10.47
C VAL A 120 -0.52 -7.12 10.31
N GLU A 121 0.31 -6.60 9.42
CA GLU A 121 0.37 -5.18 9.08
C GLU A 121 0.11 -4.92 7.61
N LYS A 122 -0.30 -3.70 7.29
CA LYS A 122 -0.51 -3.22 5.91
C LYS A 122 -0.61 -1.70 5.86
N CYS A 123 -0.63 -1.13 4.67
CA CYS A 123 -0.92 0.28 4.47
C CYS A 123 -2.24 0.69 5.15
N THR A 124 -2.20 1.75 5.95
CA THR A 124 -3.34 2.33 6.69
C THR A 124 -3.91 3.59 6.03
N LEU A 125 -3.42 3.98 4.84
CA LEU A 125 -3.61 5.32 4.24
C LEU A 125 -3.12 6.45 5.15
N CYS A 126 -2.11 6.16 6.00
CA CYS A 126 -1.60 7.10 7.00
C CYS A 126 -2.71 7.68 7.87
N GLN A 127 -3.58 6.84 8.44
CA GLN A 127 -4.76 7.25 9.22
C GLN A 127 -4.44 8.30 10.29
N GLN A 128 -3.28 8.20 10.93
CA GLN A 128 -2.82 9.17 11.93
C GLN A 128 -2.63 10.57 11.36
N ARG A 129 -2.33 10.71 10.06
CA ARG A 129 -2.18 11.99 9.36
C ARG A 129 -3.50 12.45 8.75
N THR A 130 -4.19 11.54 8.07
CA THR A 130 -5.45 11.87 7.39
C THR A 130 -6.55 12.27 8.37
N ALA A 131 -6.54 11.75 9.60
CA ALA A 131 -7.41 12.19 10.68
C ALA A 131 -7.17 13.66 11.11
N GLN A 132 -5.99 14.20 10.82
CA GLN A 132 -5.62 15.60 11.08
C GLN A 132 -5.82 16.49 9.84
N GLY A 133 -6.38 15.96 8.76
CA GLY A 133 -6.56 16.67 7.48
C GLY A 133 -5.29 16.75 6.63
N GLU A 134 -4.23 16.00 7.00
CA GLU A 134 -2.99 15.96 6.23
C GLU A 134 -3.05 14.87 5.15
N LEU A 135 -2.23 15.05 4.10
CA LEU A 135 -2.08 14.03 3.07
C LEU A 135 -1.27 12.82 3.57
N PRO A 136 -1.55 11.60 3.07
CA PRO A 136 -0.67 10.45 3.27
C PRO A 136 0.77 10.78 2.88
N GLN A 137 1.76 10.30 3.64
CA GLN A 137 3.15 10.66 3.43
C GLN A 137 3.66 10.31 2.03
N CYS A 138 3.23 9.20 1.46
CA CYS A 138 3.60 8.78 0.10
C CYS A 138 2.99 9.68 -1.00
N VAL A 139 1.96 10.45 -0.70
CA VAL A 139 1.37 11.45 -1.59
C VAL A 139 2.15 12.76 -1.48
N SER A 140 2.31 13.27 -0.24
CA SER A 140 2.97 14.55 0.01
C SER A 140 4.45 14.59 -0.44
N GLN A 141 5.13 13.44 -0.44
CA GLN A 141 6.54 13.32 -0.80
C GLN A 141 6.77 12.70 -2.19
N CYS A 142 5.74 12.57 -3.01
CA CYS A 142 5.90 12.04 -4.35
C CYS A 142 6.59 13.06 -5.26
N CYS A 143 7.88 12.85 -5.59
CA CYS A 143 8.65 13.78 -6.40
C CYS A 143 8.13 13.91 -7.84
N GLY A 144 7.52 12.85 -8.40
CA GLY A 144 6.88 12.87 -9.71
C GLY A 144 5.44 13.40 -9.69
N MET A 145 4.92 13.80 -8.50
CA MET A 145 3.51 14.20 -8.34
C MET A 145 2.54 13.21 -9.01
N ALA A 146 2.85 11.92 -8.88
CA ALA A 146 2.11 10.83 -9.51
C ALA A 146 0.97 10.28 -8.65
N ARG A 147 0.78 10.80 -7.43
CA ARG A 147 -0.20 10.28 -6.46
C ARG A 147 -1.13 11.37 -5.98
N TRP A 148 -2.41 11.03 -5.94
CA TRP A 148 -3.47 11.89 -5.37
C TRP A 148 -4.26 11.10 -4.35
N TYR A 149 -4.70 11.76 -3.32
CA TYR A 149 -5.55 11.22 -2.26
C TYR A 149 -6.78 12.11 -2.09
N GLY A 150 -7.93 11.52 -1.95
CA GLY A 150 -9.18 12.26 -1.75
C GLY A 150 -10.39 11.33 -1.67
N ASP A 151 -11.57 11.94 -1.75
CA ASP A 151 -12.82 11.22 -1.83
C ASP A 151 -12.96 10.59 -3.23
N ALA A 152 -13.07 9.28 -3.29
CA ALA A 152 -13.18 8.53 -4.54
C ALA A 152 -14.59 8.61 -5.18
N GLU A 153 -15.55 9.24 -4.51
CA GLU A 153 -16.92 9.44 -5.01
C GLU A 153 -17.13 10.82 -5.65
N GLN A 154 -16.11 11.71 -5.61
CA GLN A 154 -16.06 13.01 -6.26
C GLN A 154 -15.13 12.99 -7.47
#